data_c2a443f2d20194c3a5fda169ac333d23
#
_entry.id   c2a443f2d20194c3a5fda169ac333d23
#
_cell.length_a   1.000
_cell.length_b   1.000
_cell.length_c   1.000
_cell.angle_alpha   90.00
_cell.angle_beta   90.00
_cell.angle_gamma   90.00
#
_symmetry.space_group_name_H-M   'P 1'
#
loop_
_entity.id
_entity.type
_entity.pdbx_description
1 polymer ?
#
loop_
_entity_poly.entity_id
_entity_poly.type
_entity_poly.pdbx_seq_one_letter_code
_entity_poly.pdbx_strand_id
1 'polypeptide(L)'
;MPLLVIGLNHTTAPVSIRERLTFGPDIIVAALRSLTEIAGVHEAVILSTCNRTEVYCHASEAADELTRDWLARFHGLALEDIAPYLYLHEGRQAVSHLLAVASGLDSLVLGEPQILGQVKNAYQTASDAGRTGKMLTRLFQHSFTTA
;
A
#
# COMPACT_ATOMS: atom_id res chain seq x y z
N MET A 1 4.16 13.58 -11.82
CA MET A 1 4.10 12.10 -11.73
C MET A 1 3.21 11.74 -10.57
N PRO A 2 2.17 11.00 -10.81
CA PRO A 2 1.22 10.72 -9.74
C PRO A 2 1.75 9.74 -8.71
N LEU A 3 1.38 10.04 -7.46
CA LEU A 3 1.42 9.07 -6.38
C LEU A 3 0.06 8.40 -6.36
N LEU A 4 0.04 7.10 -6.08
CA LEU A 4 -1.23 6.40 -5.92
C LEU A 4 -1.17 5.43 -4.75
N VAL A 5 -2.32 5.23 -4.13
CA VAL A 5 -2.55 4.22 -3.11
C VAL A 5 -3.73 3.38 -3.55
N ILE A 6 -3.53 2.09 -3.59
CA ILE A 6 -4.62 1.13 -3.84
C ILE A 6 -4.63 0.17 -2.67
N GLY A 7 -5.80 -0.04 -2.10
CA GLY A 7 -5.87 -0.94 -0.96
C GLY A 7 -7.27 -1.20 -0.46
N LEU A 8 -7.32 -1.91 0.65
CA LEU A 8 -8.52 -2.17 1.40
C LEU A 8 -8.20 -2.14 2.89
N ASN A 9 -9.22 -1.91 3.69
CA ASN A 9 -9.06 -1.88 5.14
C ASN A 9 -10.30 -2.44 5.85
N HIS A 10 -10.29 -2.36 7.18
CA HIS A 10 -11.38 -2.88 8.01
C HIS A 10 -12.74 -2.23 7.74
N THR A 11 -12.76 -1.02 7.17
CA THR A 11 -13.99 -0.32 6.80
C THR A 11 -14.53 -0.80 5.47
N THR A 12 -13.65 -1.13 4.53
CA THR A 12 -14.05 -1.47 3.15
C THR A 12 -14.20 -2.96 2.90
N ALA A 13 -13.60 -3.81 3.73
CA ALA A 13 -13.56 -5.25 3.48
C ALA A 13 -13.72 -6.06 4.77
N PRO A 14 -14.47 -7.17 4.73
CA PRO A 14 -14.55 -8.09 5.87
C PRO A 14 -13.24 -8.83 6.08
N VAL A 15 -13.08 -9.43 7.26
CA VAL A 15 -11.87 -10.17 7.64
C VAL A 15 -11.54 -11.26 6.62
N SER A 16 -12.54 -11.97 6.12
CA SER A 16 -12.32 -13.05 5.14
C SER A 16 -11.62 -12.57 3.86
N ILE A 17 -11.93 -11.36 3.43
CA ILE A 17 -11.29 -10.76 2.24
C ILE A 17 -9.89 -10.25 2.61
N ARG A 18 -9.79 -9.55 3.75
CA ARG A 18 -8.49 -9.01 4.19
C ARG A 18 -7.44 -10.11 4.35
N GLU A 19 -7.81 -11.25 4.93
CA GLU A 19 -6.90 -12.38 5.12
C GLU A 19 -6.36 -12.91 3.80
N ARG A 20 -7.13 -12.86 2.73
CA ARG A 20 -6.73 -13.36 1.41
C ARG A 20 -5.75 -12.45 0.70
N LEU A 21 -5.61 -11.22 1.15
CA LEU A 21 -4.77 -10.21 0.49
C LEU A 21 -3.57 -9.77 1.33
N THR A 22 -3.25 -10.51 2.38
CA THR A 22 -2.08 -10.20 3.20
C THR A 22 -0.77 -10.54 2.48
N PHE A 23 0.28 -9.78 2.81
CA PHE A 23 1.64 -10.03 2.34
C PHE A 23 2.50 -10.36 3.56
N GLY A 24 2.80 -11.62 3.74
CA GLY A 24 3.67 -12.04 4.83
C GLY A 24 5.14 -11.74 4.57
N PRO A 25 6.00 -11.85 5.59
CA PRO A 25 7.41 -11.51 5.47
C PRO A 25 8.17 -12.39 4.48
N ASP A 26 7.69 -13.59 4.21
CA ASP A 26 8.31 -14.52 3.25
C ASP A 26 8.03 -14.19 1.79
N ILE A 27 6.97 -13.41 1.51
CA ILE A 27 6.58 -13.08 0.13
C ILE A 27 6.71 -11.60 -0.21
N ILE A 28 6.91 -10.74 0.78
CA ILE A 28 6.83 -9.28 0.59
C ILE A 28 7.90 -8.76 -0.40
N VAL A 29 9.11 -9.27 -0.34
CA VAL A 29 10.19 -8.80 -1.22
C VAL A 29 9.91 -9.21 -2.67
N ALA A 30 9.46 -10.44 -2.88
CA ALA A 30 9.07 -10.91 -4.22
C ALA A 30 7.89 -10.08 -4.75
N ALA A 31 6.94 -9.75 -3.89
CA ALA A 31 5.81 -8.91 -4.25
C ALA A 31 6.25 -7.51 -4.69
N LEU A 32 7.15 -6.89 -3.94
CA LEU A 32 7.69 -5.56 -4.28
C LEU A 32 8.41 -5.58 -5.63
N ARG A 33 9.19 -6.61 -5.89
CA ARG A 33 9.88 -6.77 -7.17
C ARG A 33 8.88 -6.93 -8.31
N SER A 34 7.91 -7.81 -8.13
CA SER A 34 6.86 -8.05 -9.12
C SER A 34 6.08 -6.78 -9.43
N LEU A 35 5.70 -6.04 -8.40
CA LEU A 35 4.95 -4.80 -8.55
C LEU A 35 5.72 -3.75 -9.36
N THR A 36 7.00 -3.59 -9.09
CA THR A 36 7.82 -2.60 -9.80
C THR A 36 8.22 -3.04 -11.21
N GLU A 37 7.90 -4.27 -11.60
CA GLU A 37 8.03 -4.71 -12.99
C GLU A 37 6.86 -4.27 -13.86
N ILE A 38 5.77 -3.83 -13.27
CA ILE A 38 4.61 -3.32 -14.03
C ILE A 38 5.04 -2.04 -14.77
N ALA A 39 4.67 -1.97 -16.05
CA ALA A 39 4.94 -0.79 -16.85
C ALA A 39 4.35 0.46 -16.19
N GLY A 40 5.18 1.47 -15.97
CA GLY A 40 4.76 2.71 -15.35
C GLY A 40 4.88 2.77 -13.83
N VAL A 41 5.18 1.67 -13.15
CA VAL A 41 5.42 1.68 -11.70
C VAL A 41 6.93 1.80 -11.45
N HIS A 42 7.33 2.92 -10.85
CA HIS A 42 8.74 3.25 -10.64
C HIS A 42 9.21 2.98 -9.21
N GLU A 43 8.32 3.16 -8.24
CA GLU A 43 8.61 2.96 -6.83
C GLU A 43 7.40 2.32 -6.17
N ALA A 44 7.63 1.51 -5.15
CA ALA A 44 6.54 0.86 -4.43
C ALA A 44 6.88 0.60 -2.97
N VAL A 45 5.86 0.73 -2.12
CA VAL A 45 5.86 0.29 -0.72
C VAL A 45 4.56 -0.47 -0.51
N ILE A 46 4.63 -1.61 0.16
CA ILE A 46 3.45 -2.42 0.51
C ILE A 46 3.30 -2.40 2.02
N LEU A 47 2.14 -1.95 2.50
CA LEU A 47 1.77 -1.98 3.90
C LEU A 47 0.72 -3.07 4.09
N SER A 48 1.05 -4.10 4.86
CA SER A 48 0.13 -5.20 5.13
C SER A 48 0.06 -5.45 6.62
N THR A 49 -1.11 -5.19 7.20
CA THR A 49 -1.39 -5.42 8.62
C THR A 49 -2.66 -6.25 8.76
N CYS A 50 -3.05 -6.59 9.97
CA CYS A 50 -4.32 -7.32 10.18
C CYS A 50 -5.55 -6.49 9.77
N ASN A 51 -5.42 -5.16 9.72
CA ASN A 51 -6.55 -4.26 9.43
C ASN A 51 -6.54 -3.69 8.02
N ARG A 52 -5.42 -3.77 7.30
CA ARG A 52 -5.32 -3.19 5.97
C ARG A 52 -4.24 -3.82 5.12
N THR A 53 -4.44 -3.75 3.83
CA THR A 53 -3.40 -4.00 2.83
C THR A 53 -3.44 -2.84 1.85
N GLU A 54 -2.32 -2.14 1.74
CA GLU A 54 -2.19 -0.98 0.88
C GLU A 54 -0.92 -1.04 0.06
N VAL A 55 -1.04 -0.64 -1.19
CA VAL A 55 0.08 -0.55 -2.12
C VAL A 55 0.27 0.93 -2.46
N TYR A 56 1.43 1.46 -2.14
CA TYR A 56 1.81 2.85 -2.40
C TYR A 56 2.77 2.86 -3.57
N CYS A 57 2.45 3.62 -4.63
CA CYS A 57 3.27 3.66 -5.82
C CYS A 57 3.55 5.09 -6.27
N HIS A 58 4.76 5.29 -6.78
CA HIS A 58 5.06 6.40 -7.67
C HIS A 58 4.99 5.82 -9.07
N ALA A 59 4.00 6.25 -9.83
CA ALA A 59 3.63 5.57 -11.08
C ALA A 59 3.11 6.54 -12.11
N SER A 60 3.12 6.13 -13.38
CA SER A 60 2.48 6.87 -14.46
C SER A 60 0.96 6.74 -14.39
N GLU A 61 0.23 7.64 -15.05
CA GLU A 61 -1.23 7.75 -14.96
C GLU A 61 -1.99 6.46 -15.28
N ALA A 62 -1.49 5.66 -16.19
CA ALA A 62 -2.19 4.45 -16.63
C ALA A 62 -1.92 3.24 -15.74
N ALA A 63 -1.12 3.38 -14.68
CA ALA A 63 -0.68 2.22 -13.88
C ALA A 63 -1.70 1.76 -12.85
N ASP A 64 -2.74 2.54 -12.56
CA ASP A 64 -3.73 2.21 -11.54
C ASP A 64 -4.49 0.90 -11.86
N GLU A 65 -4.96 0.75 -13.09
CA GLU A 65 -5.65 -0.48 -13.50
C GLU A 65 -4.72 -1.69 -13.46
N LEU A 66 -3.50 -1.54 -13.96
CA LEU A 66 -2.51 -2.61 -13.94
C LEU A 66 -2.14 -3.03 -12.53
N THR A 67 -2.04 -2.07 -11.62
CA THR A 67 -1.70 -2.34 -10.22
C THR A 67 -2.83 -3.06 -9.51
N ARG A 68 -4.08 -2.66 -9.75
CA ARG A 68 -5.25 -3.35 -9.19
C ARG A 68 -5.33 -4.79 -9.67
N ASP A 69 -5.13 -5.00 -10.96
CA ASP A 69 -5.11 -6.33 -11.54
C ASP A 69 -3.96 -7.18 -10.98
N TRP A 70 -2.79 -6.57 -10.82
CA TRP A 70 -1.64 -7.22 -10.20
C TRP A 70 -1.95 -7.69 -8.78
N LEU A 71 -2.61 -6.84 -7.97
CA LEU A 71 -2.94 -7.18 -6.58
C LEU A 71 -3.79 -8.46 -6.53
N ALA A 72 -4.78 -8.57 -7.40
CA ALA A 72 -5.60 -9.77 -7.48
C ALA A 72 -4.78 -10.97 -7.94
N ARG A 73 -4.07 -10.84 -9.05
CA ARG A 73 -3.32 -11.95 -9.66
C ARG A 73 -2.20 -12.46 -8.75
N PHE A 74 -1.54 -11.58 -8.02
CA PHE A 74 -0.46 -12.00 -7.13
C PHE A 74 -0.97 -12.98 -6.06
N HIS A 75 -2.21 -12.82 -5.64
CA HIS A 75 -2.85 -13.68 -4.65
C HIS A 75 -3.69 -14.81 -5.29
N GLY A 76 -3.62 -14.97 -6.60
CA GLY A 76 -4.39 -16.00 -7.30
C GLY A 76 -5.89 -15.76 -7.31
N LEU A 77 -6.31 -14.50 -7.26
CA LEU A 77 -7.72 -14.10 -7.22
C LEU A 77 -8.11 -13.40 -8.51
N ALA A 78 -9.41 -13.40 -8.82
CA ALA A 78 -9.96 -12.60 -9.89
C ALA A 78 -10.18 -11.18 -9.39
N LEU A 79 -9.88 -10.17 -10.21
CA LEU A 79 -10.06 -8.77 -9.83
C LEU A 79 -11.53 -8.49 -9.44
N GLU A 80 -12.48 -9.05 -10.15
CA GLU A 80 -13.91 -8.87 -9.86
C GLU A 80 -14.30 -9.29 -8.45
N ASP A 81 -13.57 -10.24 -7.86
CA ASP A 81 -13.85 -10.72 -6.51
C ASP A 81 -13.36 -9.77 -5.42
N ILE A 82 -12.42 -8.88 -5.73
CA ILE A 82 -11.87 -7.95 -4.75
C ILE A 82 -12.14 -6.49 -5.08
N ALA A 83 -12.42 -6.18 -6.33
CA ALA A 83 -12.61 -4.79 -6.79
C ALA A 83 -13.63 -3.99 -5.95
N PRO A 84 -14.78 -4.56 -5.51
CA PRO A 84 -15.73 -3.81 -4.71
C PRO A 84 -15.19 -3.32 -3.37
N TYR A 85 -14.12 -3.93 -2.88
CA TYR A 85 -13.53 -3.62 -1.57
C TYR A 85 -12.35 -2.67 -1.66
N LEU A 86 -11.85 -2.41 -2.88
CA LEU A 86 -10.66 -1.60 -3.07
C LEU A 86 -10.99 -0.11 -3.14
N TYR A 87 -10.10 0.70 -2.60
CA TYR A 87 -10.12 2.15 -2.81
C TYR A 87 -8.86 2.57 -3.57
N LEU A 88 -8.97 3.74 -4.19
CA LEU A 88 -7.88 4.38 -4.91
C LEU A 88 -7.77 5.82 -4.44
N HIS A 89 -6.58 6.22 -4.05
CA HIS A 89 -6.25 7.63 -3.79
C HIS A 89 -5.09 8.02 -4.69
N GLU A 90 -5.17 9.22 -5.28
CA GLU A 90 -4.15 9.71 -6.20
C GLU A 90 -3.70 11.10 -5.80
N GLY A 91 -2.46 11.45 -6.12
CA GLY A 91 -1.92 12.79 -5.90
C GLY A 91 -2.02 13.23 -4.45
N ARG A 92 -2.63 14.39 -4.21
CA ARG A 92 -2.79 14.94 -2.86
C ARG A 92 -3.59 14.02 -1.94
N GLN A 93 -4.58 13.33 -2.47
CA GLN A 93 -5.36 12.37 -1.68
C GLN A 93 -4.50 11.22 -1.20
N ALA A 94 -3.55 10.77 -2.02
CA ALA A 94 -2.61 9.73 -1.61
C ALA A 94 -1.73 10.21 -0.46
N VAL A 95 -1.23 11.45 -0.54
CA VAL A 95 -0.42 12.05 0.53
C VAL A 95 -1.24 12.16 1.81
N SER A 96 -2.44 12.74 1.73
CA SER A 96 -3.32 12.89 2.89
C SER A 96 -3.67 11.54 3.52
N HIS A 97 -3.91 10.54 2.69
CA HIS A 97 -4.23 9.20 3.17
C HIS A 97 -3.06 8.60 3.97
N LEU A 98 -1.84 8.68 3.44
CA LEU A 98 -0.68 8.15 4.17
C LEU A 98 -0.46 8.89 5.49
N LEU A 99 -0.59 10.23 5.50
CA LEU A 99 -0.46 11.00 6.73
C LEU A 99 -1.49 10.57 7.77
N ALA A 100 -2.74 10.36 7.34
CA ALA A 100 -3.79 9.89 8.24
C ALA A 100 -3.51 8.48 8.78
N VAL A 101 -3.05 7.58 7.94
CA VAL A 101 -2.70 6.22 8.36
C VAL A 101 -1.56 6.23 9.36
N ALA A 102 -0.46 6.90 9.03
CA ALA A 102 0.74 6.93 9.87
C ALA A 102 0.48 7.57 11.23
N SER A 103 -0.42 8.53 11.31
CA SER A 103 -0.79 9.19 12.56
C SER A 103 -1.86 8.45 13.36
N GLY A 104 -2.42 7.38 12.81
CA GLY A 104 -3.50 6.62 13.44
C GLY A 104 -4.89 7.22 13.26
N LEU A 105 -5.03 8.32 12.54
CA LEU A 105 -6.32 8.99 12.35
C LEU A 105 -7.28 8.20 11.46
N ASP A 106 -6.75 7.30 10.65
CA ASP A 106 -7.56 6.44 9.77
C ASP A 106 -8.01 5.15 10.45
N SER A 107 -7.70 4.98 11.73
CA SER A 107 -8.07 3.78 12.50
C SER A 107 -9.37 4.02 13.22
N LEU A 108 -10.35 3.10 13.05
CA LEU A 108 -11.63 3.17 13.74
C LEU A 108 -11.55 2.89 15.23
N VAL A 109 -10.59 2.11 15.60
CA VAL A 109 -10.35 1.78 16.98
C VAL A 109 -9.11 2.53 17.37
N LEU A 110 -9.10 3.13 18.53
CA LEU A 110 -7.88 3.56 19.19
C LEU A 110 -6.88 2.41 19.22
N GLY A 111 -6.93 1.52 18.27
CA GLY A 111 -6.37 0.21 18.34
C GLY A 111 -5.48 -0.18 17.21
N GLU A 112 -4.94 0.77 16.44
CA GLU A 112 -3.71 0.48 15.72
C GLU A 112 -2.56 1.26 16.39
N PRO A 113 -2.27 1.00 17.70
CA PRO A 113 -1.24 1.79 18.41
C PRO A 113 0.14 1.59 17.83
N GLN A 114 0.31 0.56 17.00
CA GLN A 114 1.59 0.24 16.37
C GLN A 114 1.64 0.57 14.91
N ILE A 115 0.64 1.29 14.38
CA ILE A 115 0.57 1.55 12.94
C ILE A 115 1.78 2.34 12.43
N LEU A 116 2.24 3.33 13.17
CA LEU A 116 3.42 4.08 12.75
C LEU A 116 4.64 3.19 12.62
N GLY A 117 4.86 2.29 13.58
CA GLY A 117 5.95 1.32 13.50
C GLY A 117 5.81 0.39 12.31
N GLN A 118 4.59 -0.03 12.00
CA GLN A 118 4.31 -0.89 10.84
C GLN A 118 4.55 -0.14 9.53
N VAL A 119 4.18 1.13 9.45
CA VAL A 119 4.45 1.96 8.27
C VAL A 119 5.96 2.14 8.09
N LYS A 120 6.69 2.41 9.16
CA LYS A 120 8.16 2.50 9.12
C LYS A 120 8.80 1.21 8.63
N ASN A 121 8.34 0.07 9.13
CA ASN A 121 8.85 -1.23 8.72
C ASN A 121 8.55 -1.53 7.25
N ALA A 122 7.36 -1.18 6.78
CA ALA A 122 6.98 -1.36 5.38
C ALA A 122 7.89 -0.55 4.46
N TYR A 123 8.14 0.70 4.82
CA TYR A 123 9.06 1.55 4.08
C TYR A 123 10.48 0.97 4.09
N GLN A 124 10.96 0.56 5.25
CA GLN A 124 12.33 0.03 5.38
C GLN A 124 12.51 -1.24 4.54
N THR A 125 11.53 -2.13 4.54
CA THR A 125 11.55 -3.34 3.72
C THR A 125 11.66 -3.00 2.23
N ALA A 126 10.86 -2.05 1.77
CA ALA A 126 10.89 -1.61 0.38
C ALA A 126 12.21 -0.93 0.02
N SER A 127 12.73 -0.11 0.92
CA SER A 127 14.01 0.57 0.74
C SER A 127 15.16 -0.44 0.66
N ASP A 128 15.18 -1.43 1.54
CA ASP A 128 16.20 -2.47 1.55
C ASP A 128 16.14 -3.33 0.29
N ALA A 129 14.95 -3.51 -0.28
CA ALA A 129 14.77 -4.21 -1.54
C ALA A 129 15.09 -3.35 -2.77
N GLY A 130 15.45 -2.08 -2.58
CA GLY A 130 15.77 -1.17 -3.66
C GLY A 130 14.57 -0.72 -4.49
N ARG A 131 13.37 -0.72 -3.89
CA ARG A 131 12.13 -0.40 -4.59
C ARG A 131 11.61 1.01 -4.32
N THR A 132 12.32 1.80 -3.51
CA THR A 132 11.99 3.20 -3.26
C THR A 132 12.98 4.12 -3.96
N GLY A 133 12.50 5.28 -4.37
CA GLY A 133 13.32 6.35 -4.93
C GLY A 133 12.99 7.66 -4.22
N LYS A 134 13.25 8.79 -4.88
CA LYS A 134 13.10 10.11 -4.27
C LYS A 134 11.67 10.40 -3.80
N MET A 135 10.67 10.03 -4.59
CA MET A 135 9.28 10.42 -4.30
C MET A 135 8.75 9.71 -3.06
N LEU A 136 8.85 8.39 -3.02
CA LEU A 136 8.35 7.65 -1.86
C LEU A 136 9.21 7.87 -0.63
N THR A 137 10.52 8.05 -0.78
CA THR A 137 11.38 8.38 0.34
C THR A 137 10.94 9.70 0.99
N ARG A 138 10.72 10.75 0.20
CA ARG A 138 10.24 12.03 0.73
C ARG A 138 8.88 11.90 1.39
N LEU A 139 7.96 11.21 0.73
CA LEU A 139 6.61 11.05 1.23
C LEU A 139 6.59 10.34 2.59
N PHE A 140 7.27 9.20 2.68
CA PHE A 140 7.27 8.41 3.90
C PHE A 140 8.04 9.12 5.03
N GLN A 141 9.18 9.72 4.74
CA GLN A 141 9.93 10.48 5.75
C GLN A 141 9.09 11.64 6.28
N HIS A 142 8.38 12.35 5.40
CA HIS A 142 7.47 13.40 5.83
C HIS A 142 6.36 12.87 6.74
N SER A 143 5.79 11.72 6.40
CA SER A 143 4.75 11.10 7.23
C SER A 143 5.27 10.73 8.62
N PHE A 144 6.53 10.32 8.73
CA PHE A 144 7.14 9.98 10.02
C PHE A 144 7.35 11.19 10.91
N THR A 145 7.69 12.32 10.33
CA THR A 145 7.95 13.55 11.11
C THR A 145 6.68 14.26 11.52
N THR A 146 5.57 14.04 10.84
CA THR A 146 4.27 14.66 11.14
C THR A 146 3.35 13.78 11.97
N ALA A 147 3.69 12.53 12.13
CA ALA A 147 2.86 11.56 12.87
C ALA A 147 2.99 11.72 14.38
#